data_77020cdef265dfe54d91fe6630755d61
#
_entry.id   77020cdef265dfe54d91fe6630755d61
#
_cell.length_a   1.000
_cell.length_b   1.000
_cell.length_c   1.000
_cell.angle_alpha   90.00
_cell.angle_beta   90.00
_cell.angle_gamma   90.00
#
_symmetry.space_group_name_H-M   'P 1'
#
loop_
_entity.id
_entity.type
_entity.pdbx_description
1 polymer ?
#
loop_
_entity_poly.entity_id
_entity_poly.type
_entity_poly.pdbx_seq_one_letter_code
_entity_poly.pdbx_strand_id
1 'polypeptide(L)'
;MEKIGEGLSCSTKTEVTGELVYVQTIEDVISLFDNATGKICIVDDAGITTLSPILSELSGTVCTTGSAGSHLAIVSREFGIPNIMGINFLSDDIASLNGKKGKIVHDGEDKGILYLL
;
A
#
# COMPACT_ATOMS: atom_id res chain seq x y z
N MET A 1 -11.85 -14.36 1.76
CA MET A 1 -10.94 -13.36 1.18
C MET A 1 -11.43 -12.97 -0.20
N GLU A 2 -11.54 -11.69 -0.45
CA GLU A 2 -12.00 -11.18 -1.74
C GLU A 2 -10.89 -10.40 -2.42
N LYS A 3 -10.56 -10.74 -3.66
CA LYS A 3 -9.57 -9.98 -4.43
C LYS A 3 -10.18 -8.63 -4.82
N ILE A 4 -9.50 -7.54 -4.44
CA ILE A 4 -9.99 -6.19 -4.74
C ILE A 4 -9.09 -5.42 -5.69
N GLY A 5 -7.89 -5.92 -5.97
CA GLY A 5 -7.00 -5.30 -6.94
C GLY A 5 -5.74 -6.10 -7.15
N GLU A 6 -5.01 -5.79 -8.24
CA GLU A 6 -3.71 -6.37 -8.51
C GLU A 6 -2.82 -5.39 -9.24
N GLY A 7 -1.52 -5.54 -9.05
CA GLY A 7 -0.54 -4.68 -9.68
C GLY A 7 0.85 -5.28 -9.59
N LEU A 8 1.86 -4.42 -9.70
CA LEU A 8 3.27 -4.83 -9.67
C LEU A 8 3.75 -4.92 -8.21
N SER A 9 4.21 -6.10 -7.80
CA SER A 9 4.82 -6.25 -6.48
C SER A 9 6.28 -5.84 -6.53
N CYS A 10 6.66 -4.93 -5.66
CA CYS A 10 8.02 -4.39 -5.60
C CYS A 10 8.72 -4.76 -4.29
N SER A 11 8.29 -5.85 -3.68
CA SER A 11 8.75 -6.25 -2.35
C SER A 11 9.28 -7.68 -2.37
N THR A 12 10.12 -8.00 -1.38
CA THR A 12 10.63 -9.36 -1.17
C THR A 12 9.75 -10.18 -0.22
N LYS A 13 8.84 -9.53 0.51
CA LYS A 13 7.92 -10.25 1.39
C LYS A 13 6.77 -10.86 0.60
N THR A 14 6.35 -12.07 1.01
CA THR A 14 5.33 -12.80 0.28
C THR A 14 3.91 -12.41 0.66
N GLU A 15 3.68 -12.00 1.91
CA GLU A 15 2.35 -11.55 2.32
C GLU A 15 2.39 -10.73 3.61
N VAL A 16 1.38 -9.87 3.76
CA VAL A 16 1.17 -9.09 4.98
C VAL A 16 -0.31 -8.73 5.11
N THR A 17 -0.78 -8.62 6.35
CA THR A 17 -2.13 -8.15 6.64
C THR A 17 -2.07 -6.84 7.38
N GLY A 18 -3.11 -6.03 7.25
CA GLY A 18 -3.19 -4.76 7.97
C GLY A 18 -4.50 -4.04 7.68
N GLU A 19 -4.73 -2.96 8.41
CA GLU A 19 -5.90 -2.12 8.18
C GLU A 19 -5.63 -1.19 7.00
N LEU A 20 -6.57 -1.15 6.06
CA LEU A 20 -6.44 -0.31 4.87
C LEU A 20 -6.77 1.15 5.21
N VAL A 21 -5.92 2.07 4.76
CA VAL A 21 -6.12 3.50 4.93
C VAL A 21 -5.87 4.19 3.59
N TYR A 22 -6.87 4.91 3.10
CA TYR A 22 -6.72 5.68 1.86
C TYR A 22 -6.19 7.07 2.19
N VAL A 23 -4.93 7.32 1.85
CA VAL A 23 -4.24 8.57 2.14
C VAL A 23 -4.33 9.48 0.92
N GLN A 24 -5.04 10.60 1.05
CA GLN A 24 -5.23 11.56 -0.04
C GLN A 24 -4.62 12.92 0.25
N THR A 25 -4.40 13.25 1.52
CA THR A 25 -3.92 14.57 1.93
C THR A 25 -2.83 14.45 3.00
N ILE A 26 -2.12 15.55 3.23
CA ILE A 26 -1.13 15.62 4.32
C ILE A 26 -1.80 15.41 5.68
N GLU A 27 -3.03 15.87 5.83
CA GLU A 27 -3.79 15.69 7.07
C GLU A 27 -4.04 14.21 7.37
N ASP A 28 -4.27 13.40 6.34
CA ASP A 28 -4.41 11.95 6.50
C ASP A 28 -3.13 11.33 7.04
N VAL A 29 -1.97 11.81 6.58
CA VAL A 29 -0.67 11.34 7.06
C VAL A 29 -0.45 11.74 8.52
N ILE A 30 -0.76 12.99 8.84
CA ILE A 30 -0.61 13.50 10.21
C ILE A 30 -1.43 12.69 11.20
N SER A 31 -2.65 12.29 10.81
CA SER A 31 -3.50 11.48 11.66
C SER A 31 -2.93 10.10 11.94
N LEU A 32 -1.95 9.65 11.14
CA LEU A 32 -1.31 8.35 11.31
C LEU A 32 -0.01 8.41 12.12
N PHE A 33 0.48 9.59 12.50
CA PHE A 33 1.76 9.72 13.21
C PHE A 33 1.85 8.87 14.48
N ASP A 34 0.75 8.76 15.22
CA ASP A 34 0.70 7.96 16.44
C ASP A 34 0.03 6.59 16.24
N ASN A 35 -0.25 6.21 15.00
CA ASN A 35 -1.22 5.16 14.70
C ASN A 35 -0.92 4.44 13.38
N ALA A 36 0.32 4.50 12.91
CA ALA A 36 0.70 3.93 11.61
C ALA A 36 0.95 2.41 11.67
N THR A 37 1.33 1.90 12.83
CA THR A 37 1.65 0.48 12.98
C THR A 37 0.47 -0.41 12.60
N GLY A 38 0.71 -1.37 11.72
CA GLY A 38 -0.33 -2.30 11.28
C GLY A 38 -1.21 -1.77 10.17
N LYS A 39 -0.88 -0.63 9.57
CA LYS A 39 -1.67 -0.04 8.49
C LYS A 39 -1.08 -0.36 7.12
N ILE A 40 -1.95 -0.51 6.14
CA ILE A 40 -1.59 -0.59 4.73
C ILE A 40 -2.12 0.70 4.08
N CYS A 41 -1.22 1.57 3.65
CA CYS A 41 -1.61 2.85 3.06
C CYS A 41 -1.81 2.72 1.56
N ILE A 42 -2.94 3.24 1.07
CA ILE A 42 -3.25 3.33 -0.35
C ILE A 42 -3.08 4.79 -0.76
N VAL A 43 -2.26 5.05 -1.77
CA VAL A 43 -2.01 6.39 -2.28
C VAL A 43 -2.17 6.43 -3.81
N ASP A 44 -2.49 7.61 -4.34
CA ASP A 44 -2.65 7.78 -5.79
C ASP A 44 -1.37 8.28 -6.47
N ASP A 45 -0.44 8.86 -5.72
CA ASP A 45 0.78 9.44 -6.27
C ASP A 45 2.02 8.71 -5.76
N ALA A 46 2.74 8.05 -6.69
CA ALA A 46 3.95 7.30 -6.37
C ALA A 46 5.14 8.20 -6.02
N GLY A 47 5.09 9.47 -6.36
CA GLY A 47 6.13 10.44 -6.04
C GLY A 47 5.95 11.14 -4.72
N ILE A 48 4.90 10.79 -3.98
CA ILE A 48 4.59 11.47 -2.72
C ILE A 48 5.60 11.09 -1.62
N THR A 49 6.19 12.10 -1.00
CA THR A 49 7.17 11.88 0.06
C THR A 49 6.54 11.99 1.46
N THR A 50 5.26 12.33 1.52
CA THR A 50 4.56 12.57 2.79
C THR A 50 4.45 11.32 3.66
N LEU A 51 4.55 10.12 3.09
CA LEU A 51 4.54 8.89 3.87
C LEU A 51 5.88 8.61 4.57
N SER A 52 6.96 9.29 4.18
CA SER A 52 8.29 9.01 4.72
C SER A 52 8.36 8.99 6.25
N PRO A 53 7.72 9.94 6.97
CA PRO A 53 7.80 9.93 8.44
C PRO A 53 7.20 8.71 9.12
N ILE A 54 6.25 8.04 8.48
CA ILE A 54 5.55 6.89 9.06
C ILE A 54 5.84 5.58 8.33
N LEU A 55 6.62 5.64 7.26
CA LEU A 55 6.81 4.50 6.36
C LEU A 55 7.36 3.27 7.07
N SER A 56 8.32 3.44 7.97
CA SER A 56 8.92 2.33 8.71
C SER A 56 7.96 1.61 9.64
N GLU A 57 6.83 2.22 9.96
CA GLU A 57 5.83 1.64 10.87
C GLU A 57 4.68 0.96 10.12
N LEU A 58 4.57 1.19 8.81
CA LEU A 58 3.49 0.62 8.01
C LEU A 58 3.68 -0.87 7.77
N SER A 59 2.57 -1.58 7.65
CA SER A 59 2.59 -2.99 7.25
C SER A 59 2.75 -3.14 5.74
N GLY A 60 2.29 -2.17 4.97
CA GLY A 60 2.42 -2.20 3.52
C GLY A 60 2.01 -0.89 2.87
N THR A 61 2.32 -0.77 1.58
CA THR A 61 1.94 0.39 0.78
C THR A 61 1.37 -0.07 -0.56
N VAL A 62 0.37 0.66 -1.05
CA VAL A 62 -0.29 0.38 -2.33
C VAL A 62 -0.44 1.70 -3.06
N CYS A 63 -0.05 1.75 -4.34
CA CYS A 63 -0.17 2.95 -5.15
C CYS A 63 -0.93 2.65 -6.43
N THR A 64 -1.81 3.55 -6.84
CA THR A 64 -2.61 3.38 -8.06
C THR A 64 -1.83 3.73 -9.32
N THR A 65 -0.70 4.42 -9.20
CA THR A 65 0.16 4.80 -10.33
C THR A 65 1.60 4.38 -10.07
N GLY A 66 2.46 4.55 -11.08
CA GLY A 66 3.89 4.33 -10.91
C GLY A 66 4.36 2.92 -11.24
N SER A 67 5.63 2.68 -10.98
CA SER A 67 6.32 1.44 -11.34
C SER A 67 7.40 1.11 -10.31
N ALA A 68 8.16 0.05 -10.56
CA ALA A 68 9.24 -0.40 -9.67
C ALA A 68 10.33 0.66 -9.43
N GLY A 69 10.49 1.61 -10.36
CA GLY A 69 11.46 2.70 -10.22
C GLY A 69 10.94 3.92 -9.47
N SER A 70 9.68 3.90 -9.06
CA SER A 70 9.08 5.04 -8.37
C SER A 70 9.65 5.19 -6.95
N HIS A 71 9.64 6.43 -6.45
CA HIS A 71 10.19 6.72 -5.13
C HIS A 71 9.58 5.85 -4.02
N LEU A 72 8.26 5.73 -4.02
CA LEU A 72 7.57 4.90 -3.01
C LEU A 72 8.02 3.45 -3.05
N ALA A 73 8.20 2.88 -4.24
CA ALA A 73 8.64 1.49 -4.38
C ALA A 73 10.06 1.31 -3.85
N ILE A 74 10.96 2.23 -4.18
CA ILE A 74 12.35 2.18 -3.74
C ILE A 74 12.45 2.25 -2.23
N VAL A 75 11.78 3.21 -1.62
CA VAL A 75 11.81 3.42 -0.17
C VAL A 75 11.14 2.27 0.58
N SER A 76 10.03 1.76 0.06
CA SER A 76 9.37 0.60 0.67
C SER A 76 10.30 -0.61 0.71
N ARG A 77 11.05 -0.86 -0.37
CA ARG A 77 12.03 -1.94 -0.39
C ARG A 77 13.13 -1.77 0.62
N GLU A 78 13.61 -0.53 0.81
CA GLU A 78 14.65 -0.24 1.79
C GLU A 78 14.20 -0.56 3.21
N PHE A 79 12.93 -0.33 3.52
CA PHE A 79 12.36 -0.65 4.83
C PHE A 79 11.83 -2.08 4.93
N GLY A 80 11.91 -2.87 3.85
CA GLY A 80 11.40 -4.23 3.84
C GLY A 80 9.88 -4.32 3.93
N ILE A 81 9.17 -3.32 3.43
CA ILE A 81 7.72 -3.22 3.49
C ILE A 81 7.11 -3.70 2.17
N PRO A 82 6.12 -4.61 2.19
CA PRO A 82 5.41 -5.02 0.98
C PRO A 82 4.80 -3.81 0.27
N ASN A 83 4.92 -3.79 -1.07
CA ASN A 83 4.46 -2.68 -1.88
C ASN A 83 3.85 -3.18 -3.18
N ILE A 84 2.70 -2.61 -3.56
CA ILE A 84 2.08 -2.83 -4.87
C ILE A 84 2.02 -1.51 -5.60
N MET A 85 2.61 -1.44 -6.79
CA MET A 85 2.60 -0.24 -7.63
C MET A 85 1.68 -0.45 -8.82
N GLY A 86 1.04 0.64 -9.25
CA GLY A 86 0.15 0.60 -10.41
C GLY A 86 -1.03 -0.35 -10.23
N ILE A 87 -1.57 -0.43 -9.03
CA ILE A 87 -2.67 -1.35 -8.74
C ILE A 87 -3.92 -0.97 -9.55
N ASN A 88 -4.58 -2.00 -10.10
CA ASN A 88 -5.88 -1.86 -10.75
C ASN A 88 -6.94 -2.40 -9.81
N PHE A 89 -7.74 -1.50 -9.24
CA PHE A 89 -8.85 -1.91 -8.37
C PHE A 89 -10.02 -2.42 -9.21
N LEU A 90 -10.70 -3.44 -8.68
CA LEU A 90 -11.87 -4.02 -9.33
C LEU A 90 -13.12 -3.16 -9.11
N SER A 91 -13.06 -2.20 -8.19
CA SER A 91 -14.13 -1.26 -7.89
C SER A 91 -13.58 0.16 -7.87
N ASP A 92 -14.39 1.13 -8.26
CA ASP A 92 -14.00 2.54 -8.25
C ASP A 92 -14.10 3.18 -6.86
N ASP A 93 -14.72 2.50 -5.91
CA ASP A 93 -14.95 3.04 -4.57
C ASP A 93 -13.82 2.67 -3.60
N ILE A 94 -12.64 3.23 -3.85
CA ILE A 94 -11.46 2.98 -3.01
C ILE A 94 -11.67 3.50 -1.58
N ALA A 95 -12.37 4.63 -1.44
CA ALA A 95 -12.60 5.24 -0.14
C ALA A 95 -13.40 4.34 0.80
N SER A 96 -14.24 3.46 0.27
CA SER A 96 -15.01 2.52 1.09
C SER A 96 -14.15 1.48 1.78
N LEU A 97 -12.91 1.28 1.30
CA LEU A 97 -11.97 0.32 1.89
C LEU A 97 -11.32 0.87 3.16
N ASN A 98 -11.40 2.17 3.38
CA ASN A 98 -10.78 2.84 4.51
C ASN A 98 -11.29 2.24 5.83
N GLY A 99 -10.37 1.76 6.68
CA GLY A 99 -10.71 1.15 7.95
C GLY A 99 -10.98 -0.36 7.90
N LYS A 100 -11.02 -0.94 6.71
CA LYS A 100 -11.23 -2.39 6.55
C LYS A 100 -9.89 -3.12 6.56
N LYS A 101 -9.91 -4.39 6.91
CA LYS A 101 -8.69 -5.19 6.91
C LYS A 101 -8.41 -5.75 5.53
N GLY A 102 -7.15 -5.66 5.12
CA GLY A 102 -6.69 -6.16 3.84
C GLY A 102 -5.45 -7.02 3.96
N LYS A 103 -5.12 -7.69 2.86
CA LYS A 103 -3.94 -8.55 2.77
C LYS A 103 -3.25 -8.32 1.44
N ILE A 104 -1.94 -8.08 1.49
CA ILE A 104 -1.11 -8.01 0.30
C ILE A 104 -0.44 -9.37 0.12
N VAL A 105 -0.55 -9.94 -1.08
CA VAL A 105 0.08 -11.21 -1.42
C VAL A 105 0.95 -11.02 -2.66
N HIS A 106 2.18 -11.50 -2.59
CA HIS A 106 3.07 -11.59 -3.74
C HIS A 106 2.78 -12.90 -4.46
N ASP A 107 2.31 -12.82 -5.70
CA ASP A 107 1.93 -14.00 -6.50
C ASP A 107 2.74 -14.01 -7.79
N GLY A 108 3.61 -14.99 -7.93
CA GLY A 108 4.50 -15.09 -9.08
C GLY A 108 5.72 -14.19 -8.93
N GLU A 109 6.34 -13.79 -10.06
CA GLU A 109 7.60 -13.05 -10.03
C GLU A 109 7.40 -11.57 -9.62
N ASP A 110 6.42 -10.92 -10.23
CA ASP A 110 6.24 -9.47 -10.04
C ASP A 110 4.80 -9.07 -9.73
N LYS A 111 3.93 -10.04 -9.49
CA LYS A 111 2.51 -9.76 -9.31
C LYS A 111 2.16 -9.61 -7.84
N GLY A 112 1.52 -8.49 -7.51
CA GLY A 112 0.98 -8.25 -6.17
C GLY A 112 -0.52 -8.20 -6.22
N ILE A 113 -1.17 -8.84 -5.25
CA ILE A 113 -2.63 -8.89 -5.16
C ILE A 113 -3.06 -8.34 -3.80
N LEU A 114 -4.06 -7.47 -3.83
CA LEU A 114 -4.67 -6.95 -2.61
C LEU A 114 -6.01 -7.63 -2.41
N TYR A 115 -6.17 -8.25 -1.25
CA TYR A 115 -7.41 -8.90 -0.84
C TYR A 115 -8.08 -8.13 0.28
N LEU A 116 -9.41 -8.21 0.31
CA LEU A 116 -10.21 -7.77 1.44
C LEU A 116 -10.50 -8.97 2.32
N LEU A 117 -10.18 -8.87 3.59
CA LEU A 117 -10.39 -9.96 4.56
C LEU A 117 -11.81 -9.97 5.12
#